data_b4155acc62363cc3e2c03d6169ec682a
#
_entry.id   b4155acc62363cc3e2c03d6169ec682a
#
_cell.length_a   1.000
_cell.length_b   1.000
_cell.length_c   1.000
_cell.angle_alpha   90.00
_cell.angle_beta   90.00
_cell.angle_gamma   90.00
#
_symmetry.space_group_name_H-M   'P 1'
#
loop_
_entity.id
_entity.type
_entity.pdbx_description
1 polymer ?
#
loop_
_entity_poly.entity_id
_entity_poly.type
_entity_poly.pdbx_seq_one_letter_code
_entity_poly.pdbx_strand_id
1 'polypeptide(L)'
;YKRQTATVTEDHRIRLSNGEIFDSPSGAFRRARMLETGENKQINNGWTVWKVADGRTLDELRQVSNNISLRRSFWNGLYRYAATRPDFVAVYGDPSGRKTNSDTWISFGVGSGFCHPDGALNIRDGYITVDLYFIDTFQYTKLYGMKDSVERMLSALGEATWDEPEADKKNRHLLVRHDVDFSGGMTEAYQWMTDGLLAMRSVYDLLV
;
A
#
# COMPACT_ATOMS: atom_id res chain seq x y z
N TYR A 1 37.43 -12.03 9.61
CA TYR A 1 37.29 -10.92 8.63
C TYR A 1 36.90 -9.67 9.39
N LYS A 2 37.69 -8.59 9.31
CA LYS A 2 37.29 -7.28 9.84
C LYS A 2 36.17 -6.75 8.93
N ARG A 3 34.92 -6.80 9.39
CA ARG A 3 33.80 -6.17 8.66
C ARG A 3 34.03 -4.67 8.61
N GLN A 4 34.13 -4.12 7.40
CA GLN A 4 34.14 -2.67 7.22
C GLN A 4 32.79 -2.11 7.65
N THR A 5 32.80 -1.02 8.39
CA THR A 5 31.63 -0.26 8.78
C THR A 5 31.64 1.10 8.09
N ALA A 6 30.43 1.65 7.92
CA ALA A 6 30.26 2.97 7.35
C ALA A 6 29.15 3.72 8.08
N THR A 7 29.17 5.02 8.02
CA THR A 7 28.12 5.92 8.52
C THR A 7 27.56 6.77 7.38
N VAL A 8 26.28 7.05 7.40
CA VAL A 8 25.67 8.06 6.54
C VAL A 8 25.91 9.43 7.20
N THR A 9 26.47 10.37 6.46
CA THR A 9 26.74 11.74 6.92
C THR A 9 25.47 12.59 6.80
N GLU A 10 25.44 13.77 7.43
CA GLU A 10 24.30 14.70 7.38
C GLU A 10 23.99 15.18 5.94
N ASP A 11 25.01 15.25 5.09
CA ASP A 11 24.91 15.58 3.67
C ASP A 11 24.64 14.36 2.77
N HIS A 12 24.14 13.28 3.36
CA HIS A 12 23.71 12.02 2.69
C HIS A 12 24.82 11.25 1.95
N ARG A 13 26.09 11.47 2.30
CA ARG A 13 27.23 10.70 1.79
C ARG A 13 27.58 9.52 2.70
N ILE A 14 28.40 8.61 2.22
CA ILE A 14 28.85 7.43 2.97
C ILE A 14 30.29 7.64 3.44
N ARG A 15 30.51 7.66 4.74
CA ARG A 15 31.87 7.73 5.36
C ARG A 15 32.27 6.35 5.84
N LEU A 16 33.38 5.83 5.32
CA LEU A 16 33.99 4.59 5.80
C LEU A 16 34.71 4.81 7.15
N SER A 17 34.99 3.71 7.86
CA SER A 17 35.71 3.74 9.15
C SER A 17 37.12 4.34 9.07
N ASN A 18 37.74 4.36 7.91
CA ASN A 18 39.04 5.03 7.66
C ASN A 18 38.91 6.52 7.36
N GLY A 19 37.70 7.10 7.38
CA GLY A 19 37.43 8.52 7.15
C GLY A 19 37.16 8.92 5.70
N GLU A 20 37.39 8.03 4.73
CA GLU A 20 37.08 8.30 3.31
C GLU A 20 35.56 8.47 3.09
N ILE A 21 35.16 9.46 2.26
CA ILE A 21 33.77 9.81 1.99
C ILE A 21 33.42 9.55 0.53
N PHE A 22 32.23 9.00 0.29
CA PHE A 22 31.73 8.61 -1.03
C PHE A 22 30.30 9.12 -1.25
N ASP A 23 30.01 9.57 -2.47
CA ASP A 23 28.69 10.05 -2.86
C ASP A 23 27.67 8.91 -3.12
N SER A 24 28.13 7.65 -3.12
CA SER A 24 27.25 6.51 -3.35
C SER A 24 27.62 5.28 -2.54
N PRO A 25 26.65 4.46 -2.14
CA PRO A 25 26.89 3.17 -1.48
C PRO A 25 27.76 2.21 -2.30
N SER A 26 27.66 2.25 -3.64
CA SER A 26 28.45 1.40 -4.52
C SER A 26 29.91 1.80 -4.56
N GLY A 27 30.21 3.10 -4.56
CA GLY A 27 31.58 3.65 -4.46
C GLY A 27 32.23 3.28 -3.13
N ALA A 28 31.52 3.51 -2.04
CA ALA A 28 31.98 3.15 -0.70
C ALA A 28 32.23 1.63 -0.56
N PHE A 29 31.33 0.79 -1.08
CA PHE A 29 31.49 -0.66 -0.99
C PHE A 29 32.66 -1.19 -1.80
N ARG A 30 32.91 -0.66 -3.02
CA ARG A 30 34.09 -1.01 -3.83
C ARG A 30 35.38 -0.72 -3.06
N ARG A 31 35.45 0.46 -2.44
CA ARG A 31 36.63 0.85 -1.65
C ARG A 31 36.79 0.00 -0.39
N ALA A 32 35.73 -0.24 0.35
CA ALA A 32 35.73 -1.10 1.52
C ALA A 32 36.27 -2.50 1.18
N ARG A 33 35.81 -3.09 0.08
CA ARG A 33 36.28 -4.40 -0.38
C ARG A 33 37.74 -4.39 -0.80
N MET A 34 38.18 -3.35 -1.52
CA MET A 34 39.58 -3.20 -1.87
C MET A 34 40.49 -3.16 -0.63
N LEU A 35 40.05 -2.49 0.43
CA LEU A 35 40.77 -2.43 1.70
C LEU A 35 40.81 -3.78 2.44
N GLU A 36 39.79 -4.60 2.27
CA GLU A 36 39.69 -5.93 2.91
C GLU A 36 40.46 -7.04 2.14
N THR A 37 40.33 -7.03 0.82
CA THR A 37 40.78 -8.17 -0.03
C THR A 37 41.95 -7.85 -0.93
N GLY A 38 42.31 -6.55 -1.07
CA GLY A 38 43.29 -6.09 -2.06
C GLY A 38 42.78 -6.14 -3.52
N GLU A 39 41.58 -6.62 -3.77
CA GLU A 39 41.02 -6.81 -5.10
C GLU A 39 40.11 -5.64 -5.52
N ASN A 40 40.40 -5.05 -6.68
CA ASN A 40 39.54 -4.03 -7.29
C ASN A 40 38.53 -4.67 -8.26
N LYS A 41 37.56 -5.44 -7.73
CA LYS A 41 36.49 -6.02 -8.54
C LYS A 41 35.33 -5.02 -8.68
N GLN A 42 34.82 -4.88 -9.90
CA GLN A 42 33.57 -4.14 -10.12
C GLN A 42 32.41 -4.86 -9.42
N ILE A 43 31.73 -4.15 -8.53
CA ILE A 43 30.52 -4.64 -7.85
C ILE A 43 29.38 -3.75 -8.28
N ASN A 44 28.35 -4.41 -8.78
CA ASN A 44 27.30 -3.72 -9.53
C ASN A 44 26.31 -2.96 -8.66
N ASN A 45 26.15 -3.30 -7.36
CA ASN A 45 25.12 -2.65 -6.54
C ASN A 45 25.46 -2.64 -5.03
N GLY A 46 26.05 -1.57 -4.54
CA GLY A 46 26.32 -1.37 -3.10
C GLY A 46 25.07 -1.24 -2.24
N TRP A 47 23.93 -0.89 -2.82
CA TRP A 47 22.66 -0.77 -2.09
C TRP A 47 22.19 -2.10 -1.54
N THR A 48 22.41 -3.20 -2.25
CA THR A 48 22.01 -4.56 -1.85
C THR A 48 23.01 -5.23 -0.90
N VAL A 49 24.16 -4.63 -0.67
CA VAL A 49 25.23 -5.23 0.15
C VAL A 49 25.37 -4.58 1.53
N TRP A 50 25.31 -3.26 1.59
CA TRP A 50 25.33 -2.57 2.88
C TRP A 50 24.06 -2.88 3.68
N LYS A 51 24.28 -3.28 4.94
CA LYS A 51 23.20 -3.60 5.89
C LYS A 51 23.26 -2.67 7.09
N VAL A 52 22.08 -2.25 7.55
CA VAL A 52 21.93 -1.55 8.84
C VAL A 52 21.94 -2.53 10.00
N ALA A 53 21.91 -2.04 11.24
CA ALA A 53 22.06 -2.84 12.46
C ALA A 53 20.99 -3.94 12.60
N ASP A 54 19.79 -3.75 12.07
CA ASP A 54 18.69 -4.73 12.07
C ASP A 54 18.78 -5.78 10.95
N GLY A 55 19.82 -5.71 10.10
CA GLY A 55 20.10 -6.67 9.03
C GLY A 55 19.50 -6.30 7.66
N ARG A 56 18.65 -5.27 7.58
CA ARG A 56 18.09 -4.79 6.30
C ARG A 56 19.18 -4.14 5.43
N THR A 57 19.07 -4.30 4.13
CA THR A 57 19.92 -3.61 3.16
C THR A 57 19.49 -2.14 2.96
N LEU A 58 20.38 -1.30 2.43
CA LEU A 58 20.02 0.08 2.07
C LEU A 58 18.95 0.10 0.95
N ASP A 59 18.92 -0.90 0.08
CA ASP A 59 17.92 -1.01 -0.98
C ASP A 59 16.53 -1.27 -0.42
N GLU A 60 16.39 -2.18 0.54
CA GLU A 60 15.14 -2.43 1.26
C GLU A 60 14.62 -1.16 1.96
N LEU A 61 15.50 -0.40 2.59
CA LEU A 61 15.13 0.88 3.23
C LEU A 61 14.65 1.93 2.21
N ARG A 62 15.31 1.99 1.05
CA ARG A 62 14.91 2.89 -0.04
C ARG A 62 13.55 2.51 -0.61
N GLN A 63 13.28 1.22 -0.81
CA GLN A 63 11.99 0.73 -1.30
C GLN A 63 10.87 1.03 -0.30
N VAL A 64 11.11 0.83 0.99
CA VAL A 64 10.13 1.20 2.04
C VAL A 64 9.82 2.69 1.99
N SER A 65 10.82 3.56 1.86
CA SER A 65 10.62 5.01 1.77
C SER A 65 9.83 5.41 0.51
N ASN A 66 10.13 4.80 -0.63
CA ASN A 66 9.40 5.03 -1.88
C ASN A 66 7.94 4.59 -1.76
N ASN A 67 7.67 3.42 -1.18
CA ASN A 67 6.31 2.92 -0.97
C ASN A 67 5.49 3.82 -0.04
N ILE A 68 6.11 4.36 1.03
CA ILE A 68 5.47 5.33 1.92
C ILE A 68 5.08 6.60 1.15
N SER A 69 5.99 7.13 0.33
CA SER A 69 5.74 8.31 -0.49
C SER A 69 4.63 8.06 -1.52
N LEU A 70 4.66 6.91 -2.20
CA LEU A 70 3.63 6.51 -3.18
C LEU A 70 2.25 6.37 -2.54
N ARG A 71 2.13 5.70 -1.38
CA ARG A 71 0.86 5.59 -0.65
C ARG A 71 0.30 6.96 -0.31
N ARG A 72 1.13 7.82 0.28
CA ARG A 72 0.72 9.18 0.63
C ARG A 72 0.26 9.99 -0.59
N SER A 73 0.98 9.87 -1.70
CA SER A 73 0.63 10.52 -2.97
C SER A 73 -0.68 9.98 -3.52
N PHE A 74 -0.89 8.66 -3.50
CA PHE A 74 -2.12 8.03 -3.96
C PHE A 74 -3.33 8.49 -3.14
N TRP A 75 -3.27 8.41 -1.81
CA TRP A 75 -4.39 8.84 -0.95
C TRP A 75 -4.73 10.31 -1.12
N ASN A 76 -3.72 11.18 -1.24
CA ASN A 76 -3.93 12.59 -1.54
C ASN A 76 -4.63 12.80 -2.90
N GLY A 77 -4.24 12.04 -3.91
CA GLY A 77 -4.85 12.09 -5.24
C GLY A 77 -6.30 11.60 -5.21
N LEU A 78 -6.54 10.47 -4.53
CA LEU A 78 -7.88 9.92 -4.34
C LEU A 78 -8.81 10.92 -3.63
N TYR A 79 -8.38 11.53 -2.53
CA TYR A 79 -9.21 12.50 -1.80
C TYR A 79 -9.57 13.71 -2.66
N ARG A 80 -8.60 14.24 -3.42
CA ARG A 80 -8.88 15.34 -4.37
C ARG A 80 -9.85 14.92 -5.46
N TYR A 81 -9.69 13.73 -6.03
CA TYR A 81 -10.62 13.23 -7.04
C TYR A 81 -12.01 13.00 -6.46
N ALA A 82 -12.12 12.30 -5.34
CA ALA A 82 -13.40 12.01 -4.68
C ALA A 82 -14.15 13.27 -4.24
N ALA A 83 -13.45 14.34 -3.84
CA ALA A 83 -14.04 15.64 -3.53
C ALA A 83 -14.71 16.31 -4.76
N THR A 84 -14.33 15.95 -5.99
CA THR A 84 -14.98 16.45 -7.22
C THR A 84 -16.23 15.66 -7.60
N ARG A 85 -16.53 14.56 -6.89
CA ARG A 85 -17.65 13.65 -7.14
C ARG A 85 -18.82 13.95 -6.19
N PRO A 86 -19.93 14.59 -6.67
CA PRO A 86 -21.07 14.94 -5.83
C PRO A 86 -21.74 13.73 -5.16
N ASP A 87 -21.82 12.60 -5.87
CA ASP A 87 -22.33 11.32 -5.37
C ASP A 87 -21.52 10.77 -4.19
N PHE A 88 -20.18 10.82 -4.30
CA PHE A 88 -19.28 10.40 -3.23
C PHE A 88 -19.40 11.33 -2.01
N VAL A 89 -19.40 12.64 -2.24
CA VAL A 89 -19.54 13.64 -1.18
C VAL A 89 -20.88 13.52 -0.44
N ALA A 90 -21.96 13.19 -1.16
CA ALA A 90 -23.28 12.97 -0.55
C ALA A 90 -23.28 11.76 0.40
N VAL A 91 -22.48 10.71 0.11
CA VAL A 91 -22.42 9.47 0.90
C VAL A 91 -21.41 9.53 2.04
N TYR A 92 -20.21 10.03 1.77
CA TYR A 92 -19.06 9.96 2.70
C TYR A 92 -18.60 11.33 3.23
N GLY A 93 -19.23 12.43 2.79
CA GLY A 93 -18.76 13.79 3.05
C GLY A 93 -17.56 14.19 2.20
N ASP A 94 -17.17 15.46 2.29
CA ASP A 94 -16.01 15.98 1.56
C ASP A 94 -14.68 15.42 2.14
N PRO A 95 -13.92 14.63 1.38
CA PRO A 95 -12.67 14.05 1.86
C PRO A 95 -11.45 14.99 1.76
N SER A 96 -11.58 16.19 1.19
CA SER A 96 -10.46 17.10 0.93
C SER A 96 -9.69 17.52 2.19
N GLY A 97 -10.36 17.54 3.34
CA GLY A 97 -9.76 17.84 4.65
C GLY A 97 -9.18 16.65 5.40
N ARG A 98 -9.25 15.42 4.85
CA ARG A 98 -8.69 14.23 5.53
C ARG A 98 -7.17 14.29 5.58
N LYS A 99 -6.62 13.94 6.75
CA LYS A 99 -5.17 13.80 6.88
C LYS A 99 -4.70 12.63 6.04
N THR A 100 -3.70 12.89 5.22
CA THR A 100 -3.03 11.84 4.46
C THR A 100 -2.14 11.04 5.38
N ASN A 101 -2.29 9.74 5.35
CA ASN A 101 -1.41 8.80 5.99
C ASN A 101 -0.58 8.00 4.97
N SER A 102 0.24 7.10 5.44
CA SER A 102 1.03 6.19 4.61
C SER A 102 0.60 4.72 4.77
N ASP A 103 -0.61 4.52 5.29
CA ASP A 103 -1.17 3.19 5.50
C ASP A 103 -1.46 2.48 4.19
N THR A 104 -1.46 1.17 4.23
CA THR A 104 -1.81 0.34 3.07
C THR A 104 -3.30 0.31 2.79
N TRP A 105 -4.12 0.70 3.75
CA TRP A 105 -5.58 0.75 3.65
C TRP A 105 -6.16 1.94 4.42
N ILE A 106 -7.36 2.33 4.05
CA ILE A 106 -8.15 3.37 4.73
C ILE A 106 -9.61 2.95 4.76
N SER A 107 -10.29 3.26 5.88
CA SER A 107 -11.71 3.01 6.05
C SER A 107 -12.56 4.22 5.72
N PHE A 108 -13.74 3.95 5.14
CA PHE A 108 -14.81 4.89 4.92
C PHE A 108 -16.01 4.51 5.79
N GLY A 109 -16.22 5.25 6.86
CA GLY A 109 -17.27 4.95 7.83
C GLY A 109 -18.68 5.08 7.22
N VAL A 110 -19.54 4.13 7.56
CA VAL A 110 -20.97 4.10 7.17
C VAL A 110 -21.91 4.30 8.37
N GLY A 111 -21.36 4.65 9.53
CA GLY A 111 -22.14 4.80 10.77
C GLY A 111 -22.50 3.47 11.43
N SER A 112 -21.86 2.37 11.05
CA SER A 112 -22.10 1.02 11.56
C SER A 112 -20.93 0.52 12.38
N GLY A 113 -21.20 -0.28 13.43
CA GLY A 113 -20.18 -0.99 14.21
C GLY A 113 -19.92 -2.43 13.75
N PHE A 114 -20.63 -2.94 12.73
CA PHE A 114 -20.49 -4.33 12.31
C PHE A 114 -19.69 -4.51 11.01
N CYS A 115 -19.65 -3.50 10.13
CA CYS A 115 -18.79 -3.49 8.95
C CYS A 115 -18.51 -2.07 8.44
N HIS A 116 -17.49 -1.94 7.59
CA HIS A 116 -17.16 -0.71 6.91
C HIS A 116 -16.51 -0.96 5.54
N PRO A 117 -16.74 -0.10 4.54
CA PRO A 117 -15.98 -0.09 3.31
C PRO A 117 -14.55 0.37 3.53
N ASP A 118 -13.60 -0.32 2.92
CA ASP A 118 -12.17 0.00 2.91
C ASP A 118 -11.66 0.14 1.49
N GLY A 119 -10.69 1.02 1.29
CA GLY A 119 -9.82 1.01 0.13
C GLY A 119 -8.42 0.56 0.54
N ALA A 120 -7.77 -0.29 -0.25
CA ALA A 120 -6.41 -0.73 0.04
C ALA A 120 -5.48 -0.68 -1.18
N LEU A 121 -4.17 -0.57 -0.90
CA LEU A 121 -3.09 -0.49 -1.88
C LEU A 121 -2.09 -1.60 -1.68
N ASN A 122 -1.83 -2.39 -2.72
CA ASN A 122 -0.69 -3.28 -2.78
C ASN A 122 0.29 -2.80 -3.87
N ILE A 123 1.17 -1.90 -3.50
CA ILE A 123 2.16 -1.31 -4.42
C ILE A 123 3.14 -2.35 -4.94
N ARG A 124 3.51 -3.35 -4.11
CA ARG A 124 4.47 -4.38 -4.50
C ARG A 124 3.96 -5.25 -5.62
N ASP A 125 2.70 -5.66 -5.53
CA ASP A 125 2.09 -6.59 -6.47
C ASP A 125 1.21 -5.87 -7.51
N GLY A 126 1.20 -4.52 -7.51
CA GLY A 126 0.60 -3.70 -8.57
C GLY A 126 -0.92 -3.73 -8.60
N TYR A 127 -1.63 -3.62 -7.45
CA TYR A 127 -3.09 -3.57 -7.43
C TYR A 127 -3.66 -2.72 -6.29
N ILE A 128 -4.93 -2.38 -6.45
CA ILE A 128 -5.78 -1.77 -5.43
C ILE A 128 -7.00 -2.64 -5.19
N THR A 129 -7.60 -2.52 -4.01
CA THR A 129 -8.86 -3.18 -3.68
C THR A 129 -9.86 -2.23 -3.07
N VAL A 130 -11.14 -2.52 -3.27
CA VAL A 130 -12.23 -2.05 -2.42
C VAL A 130 -12.80 -3.26 -1.69
N ASP A 131 -13.08 -3.08 -0.41
CA ASP A 131 -13.40 -4.16 0.51
C ASP A 131 -14.59 -3.74 1.39
N LEU A 132 -15.50 -4.65 1.66
CA LEU A 132 -16.44 -4.53 2.75
C LEU A 132 -15.95 -5.45 3.89
N TYR A 133 -15.35 -4.83 4.89
CA TYR A 133 -14.75 -5.51 6.04
C TYR A 133 -15.78 -5.72 7.14
N PHE A 134 -15.99 -6.97 7.52
CA PHE A 134 -16.96 -7.37 8.55
C PHE A 134 -16.27 -7.75 9.87
N ILE A 135 -16.70 -7.08 10.93
CA ILE A 135 -16.37 -7.42 12.31
C ILE A 135 -17.37 -8.45 12.84
N ASP A 136 -18.61 -8.39 12.36
CA ASP A 136 -19.71 -9.29 12.74
C ASP A 136 -19.94 -10.36 11.67
N THR A 137 -19.68 -11.61 12.02
CA THR A 137 -19.84 -12.77 11.14
C THR A 137 -21.29 -13.08 10.81
N PHE A 138 -22.26 -12.74 11.67
CA PHE A 138 -23.69 -12.95 11.40
C PHE A 138 -24.14 -12.06 10.22
N GLN A 139 -23.77 -10.80 10.22
CA GLN A 139 -24.09 -9.89 9.12
C GLN A 139 -23.39 -10.30 7.82
N TYR A 140 -22.16 -10.80 7.92
CA TYR A 140 -21.47 -11.37 6.77
C TYR A 140 -22.23 -12.56 6.17
N THR A 141 -22.67 -13.53 7.00
CA THR A 141 -23.40 -14.70 6.55
C THR A 141 -24.74 -14.31 5.92
N LYS A 142 -25.43 -13.30 6.46
CA LYS A 142 -26.65 -12.73 5.86
C LYS A 142 -26.38 -12.21 4.45
N LEU A 143 -25.28 -11.45 4.26
CA LEU A 143 -24.88 -10.94 2.96
C LEU A 143 -24.45 -12.08 2.01
N TYR A 144 -23.71 -13.06 2.49
CA TYR A 144 -23.29 -14.23 1.72
C TYR A 144 -24.48 -15.02 1.17
N GLY A 145 -25.59 -15.08 1.91
CA GLY A 145 -26.85 -15.63 1.41
C GLY A 145 -27.44 -14.89 0.20
N MET A 146 -27.00 -13.67 -0.08
CA MET A 146 -27.39 -12.86 -1.25
C MET A 146 -26.29 -12.77 -2.31
N LYS A 147 -25.31 -13.68 -2.29
CA LYS A 147 -24.07 -13.65 -3.09
C LYS A 147 -24.31 -13.29 -4.55
N ASP A 148 -25.17 -14.03 -5.26
CA ASP A 148 -25.46 -13.81 -6.68
C ASP A 148 -25.97 -12.40 -6.99
N SER A 149 -26.73 -11.82 -6.07
CA SER A 149 -27.26 -10.46 -6.20
C SER A 149 -26.16 -9.42 -6.01
N VAL A 150 -25.31 -9.62 -5.00
CA VAL A 150 -24.16 -8.75 -4.71
C VAL A 150 -23.14 -8.80 -5.83
N GLU A 151 -22.81 -9.98 -6.35
CA GLU A 151 -21.89 -10.14 -7.47
C GLU A 151 -22.37 -9.41 -8.73
N ARG A 152 -23.68 -9.45 -9.00
CA ARG A 152 -24.27 -8.65 -10.09
C ARG A 152 -24.12 -7.14 -9.86
N MET A 153 -24.28 -6.66 -8.62
CA MET A 153 -24.07 -5.24 -8.30
C MET A 153 -22.60 -4.81 -8.50
N LEU A 154 -21.66 -5.70 -8.21
CA LEU A 154 -20.23 -5.41 -8.29
C LEU A 154 -19.62 -5.74 -9.67
N SER A 155 -20.38 -6.34 -10.59
CA SER A 155 -19.89 -6.87 -11.87
C SER A 155 -19.16 -5.84 -12.75
N ALA A 156 -19.54 -4.58 -12.67
CA ALA A 156 -18.85 -3.49 -13.40
C ALA A 156 -17.46 -3.16 -12.85
N LEU A 157 -17.14 -3.56 -11.61
CA LEU A 157 -15.85 -3.34 -10.97
C LEU A 157 -14.89 -4.51 -11.19
N GLY A 158 -15.39 -5.70 -11.39
CA GLY A 158 -14.63 -6.94 -11.56
C GLY A 158 -15.25 -8.10 -10.78
N GLU A 159 -14.47 -9.18 -10.66
CA GLU A 159 -14.86 -10.38 -9.94
C GLU A 159 -14.79 -10.15 -8.42
N ALA A 160 -15.89 -10.46 -7.72
CA ALA A 160 -15.94 -10.36 -6.27
C ALA A 160 -15.30 -11.60 -5.62
N THR A 161 -14.46 -11.38 -4.65
CA THR A 161 -13.84 -12.42 -3.82
C THR A 161 -14.45 -12.40 -2.43
N TRP A 162 -14.84 -13.56 -1.94
CA TRP A 162 -15.48 -13.75 -0.64
C TRP A 162 -14.63 -14.64 0.26
N ASP A 163 -14.56 -14.31 1.54
CA ASP A 163 -14.12 -15.28 2.54
C ASP A 163 -15.18 -16.39 2.72
N GLU A 164 -14.75 -17.64 2.90
CA GLU A 164 -15.70 -18.71 3.20
C GLU A 164 -16.32 -18.51 4.60
N PRO A 165 -17.67 -18.66 4.75
CA PRO A 165 -18.34 -18.43 6.04
C PRO A 165 -17.82 -19.32 7.17
N GLU A 166 -17.46 -20.59 6.87
CA GLU A 166 -16.94 -21.57 7.83
C GLU A 166 -15.45 -21.40 8.13
N ALA A 167 -14.73 -20.48 7.44
CA ALA A 167 -13.32 -20.27 7.72
C ALA A 167 -13.10 -19.85 9.18
N ASP A 168 -12.06 -20.39 9.82
CA ASP A 168 -11.67 -20.00 11.19
C ASP A 168 -10.97 -18.64 11.18
N LYS A 169 -11.75 -17.60 10.91
CA LYS A 169 -11.32 -16.20 10.88
C LYS A 169 -12.22 -15.36 11.78
N LYS A 170 -11.60 -14.47 12.54
CA LYS A 170 -12.31 -13.50 13.38
C LYS A 170 -13.14 -12.51 12.55
N ASN A 171 -12.61 -12.07 11.42
CA ASN A 171 -13.19 -11.07 10.53
C ASN A 171 -13.39 -11.67 9.14
N ARG A 172 -14.26 -11.07 8.34
CA ARG A 172 -14.62 -11.52 6.99
C ARG A 172 -14.51 -10.37 6.00
N HIS A 173 -14.24 -10.73 4.75
CA HIS A 173 -14.10 -9.79 3.66
C HIS A 173 -14.95 -10.17 2.45
N LEU A 174 -15.54 -9.14 1.85
CA LEU A 174 -15.99 -9.15 0.48
C LEU A 174 -15.16 -8.10 -0.25
N LEU A 175 -14.35 -8.48 -1.22
CA LEU A 175 -13.47 -7.56 -1.91
C LEU A 175 -13.55 -7.69 -3.44
N VAL A 176 -13.23 -6.61 -4.14
CA VAL A 176 -12.94 -6.58 -5.58
C VAL A 176 -11.55 -5.98 -5.76
N ARG A 177 -10.81 -6.53 -6.74
CA ARG A 177 -9.44 -6.10 -7.06
C ARG A 177 -9.36 -5.44 -8.44
N HIS A 178 -8.46 -4.47 -8.57
CA HIS A 178 -8.10 -3.82 -9.83
C HIS A 178 -6.58 -3.68 -9.92
N ASP A 179 -6.02 -4.14 -11.04
CA ASP A 179 -4.57 -4.04 -11.28
C ASP A 179 -4.21 -2.61 -11.71
N VAL A 180 -3.10 -2.08 -11.17
CA VAL A 180 -2.67 -0.70 -11.36
C VAL A 180 -1.18 -0.63 -11.60
N ASP A 181 -0.77 0.09 -12.66
CA ASP A 181 0.60 0.53 -12.83
C ASP A 181 0.84 1.83 -12.08
N PHE A 182 1.45 1.73 -10.90
CA PHE A 182 1.76 2.90 -10.06
C PHE A 182 2.85 3.83 -10.63
N SER A 183 3.43 3.53 -11.77
CA SER A 183 4.35 4.42 -12.49
C SER A 183 3.66 5.36 -13.47
N GLY A 184 2.40 5.09 -13.80
CA GLY A 184 1.59 5.84 -14.75
C GLY A 184 0.66 6.88 -14.12
N GLY A 185 -0.32 7.33 -14.89
CA GLY A 185 -1.38 8.23 -14.42
C GLY A 185 -2.40 7.52 -13.54
N MET A 186 -2.76 8.11 -12.40
CA MET A 186 -3.61 7.48 -11.39
C MET A 186 -5.12 7.79 -11.54
N THR A 187 -5.56 8.55 -12.54
CA THR A 187 -6.95 9.01 -12.65
C THR A 187 -7.95 7.85 -12.73
N GLU A 188 -7.63 6.83 -13.52
CA GLU A 188 -8.46 5.62 -13.65
C GLU A 188 -8.55 4.86 -12.32
N ALA A 189 -7.43 4.70 -11.62
CA ALA A 189 -7.39 4.08 -10.30
C ALA A 189 -8.21 4.84 -9.25
N TYR A 190 -8.17 6.18 -9.28
CA TYR A 190 -9.01 7.01 -8.41
C TYR A 190 -10.50 6.86 -8.74
N GLN A 191 -10.84 6.87 -10.03
CA GLN A 191 -12.22 6.65 -10.48
C GLN A 191 -12.71 5.29 -10.03
N TRP A 192 -11.99 4.23 -10.34
CA TRP A 192 -12.35 2.87 -9.99
C TRP A 192 -12.53 2.68 -8.48
N MET A 193 -11.60 3.18 -7.66
CA MET A 193 -11.71 3.09 -6.20
C MET A 193 -12.90 3.90 -5.65
N THR A 194 -13.16 5.08 -6.20
CA THR A 194 -14.30 5.91 -5.81
C THR A 194 -15.63 5.22 -6.13
N ASP A 195 -15.76 4.68 -7.36
CA ASP A 195 -16.95 3.95 -7.79
C ASP A 195 -17.13 2.66 -6.98
N GLY A 196 -16.01 1.98 -6.67
CA GLY A 196 -16.00 0.78 -5.85
C GLY A 196 -16.46 1.02 -4.41
N LEU A 197 -16.00 2.10 -3.78
CA LEU A 197 -16.44 2.48 -2.43
C LEU A 197 -17.94 2.80 -2.40
N LEU A 198 -18.48 3.47 -3.44
CA LEU A 198 -19.91 3.72 -3.56
C LEU A 198 -20.69 2.43 -3.76
N ALA A 199 -20.19 1.49 -4.58
CA ALA A 199 -20.82 0.20 -4.75
C ALA A 199 -20.81 -0.63 -3.46
N MET A 200 -19.69 -0.64 -2.71
CA MET A 200 -19.63 -1.28 -1.39
C MET A 200 -20.60 -0.66 -0.39
N ARG A 201 -20.84 0.66 -0.45
CA ARG A 201 -21.89 1.31 0.33
C ARG A 201 -23.27 0.80 -0.05
N SER A 202 -23.56 0.67 -1.34
CA SER A 202 -24.85 0.14 -1.82
C SER A 202 -25.07 -1.32 -1.41
N VAL A 203 -23.99 -2.12 -1.36
CA VAL A 203 -24.03 -3.49 -0.82
C VAL A 203 -24.31 -3.49 0.69
N TYR A 204 -23.68 -2.59 1.44
CA TYR A 204 -23.97 -2.40 2.87
C TYR A 204 -25.45 -2.08 3.11
N ASP A 205 -26.06 -1.26 2.28
CA ASP A 205 -27.47 -0.83 2.41
C ASP A 205 -28.46 -2.01 2.28
N LEU A 206 -28.04 -3.19 1.78
CA LEU A 206 -28.84 -4.44 1.82
C LEU A 206 -28.97 -5.05 3.23
N LEU A 207 -28.14 -4.60 4.17
CA LEU A 207 -28.07 -5.15 5.53
C LEU A 207 -28.87 -4.35 6.56
N VAL A 208 -29.21 -3.10 6.23
CA VAL A 208 -29.85 -2.12 7.15
C VAL A 208 -31.28 -1.80 6.79
#